data_97248850017dd92bcc6b5a2fc76c0c8c
#
_entry.id   97248850017dd92bcc6b5a2fc76c0c8c
#
_cell.length_a   1.000
_cell.length_b   1.000
_cell.length_c   1.000
_cell.angle_alpha   90.00
_cell.angle_beta   90.00
_cell.angle_gamma   90.00
#
_symmetry.space_group_name_H-M   'P 1'
#
loop_
_entity.id
_entity.type
_entity.pdbx_description
1 polymer ?
#
loop_
_entity_poly.entity_id
_entity_poly.type
_entity_poly.pdbx_seq_one_letter_code
_entity_poly.pdbx_strand_id
1 'polypeptide(L)'
;MGQKYAAYNESGKLTGFYDSVDSPVPSGVTAIKITEAQWQAALASPYPVSVVNGALVIPTGPTLAQAQSAQTFLVTKGYNAATDYVPVTINGTTYQVDNTAGKQSLNLSLVITANAMMQAPAWAASTEYTAGAYCSVGGVILFCSAEGKSGTSAPTPPTAFGTPVTDGTAAWELLGRKVYLQGGSFVYMTPQQLMSAFQQGEIYLHQMSDKLELLKAEINAATTVTEVQTFTF
;
A
#
# COMPACT_ATOMS: atom_id res chain seq x y z
N MET A 1 43.90 -20.87 -29.34
CA MET A 1 43.20 -19.84 -28.54
C MET A 1 44.18 -18.84 -28.04
N GLY A 2 43.86 -17.56 -28.13
CA GLY A 2 44.69 -16.49 -27.64
C GLY A 2 44.66 -16.35 -26.10
N GLN A 3 45.63 -15.62 -25.55
CA GLN A 3 45.61 -15.25 -24.14
C GLN A 3 44.47 -14.27 -23.88
N LYS A 4 43.59 -14.55 -22.89
CA LYS A 4 42.47 -13.68 -22.49
C LYS A 4 42.96 -12.58 -21.53
N TYR A 5 42.36 -11.41 -21.65
CA TYR A 5 42.61 -10.24 -20.80
C TYR A 5 41.31 -9.62 -20.32
N ALA A 6 41.32 -9.11 -19.09
CA ALA A 6 40.24 -8.29 -18.52
C ALA A 6 40.75 -6.86 -18.38
N ALA A 7 40.17 -5.93 -19.09
CA ALA A 7 40.44 -4.51 -19.01
C ALA A 7 39.60 -3.84 -17.93
N TYR A 8 40.15 -2.87 -17.23
CA TYR A 8 39.51 -2.19 -16.13
C TYR A 8 39.99 -0.73 -15.98
N ASN A 9 39.16 0.08 -15.35
CA ASN A 9 39.47 1.48 -15.05
C ASN A 9 40.18 1.63 -13.68
N GLU A 10 40.51 2.85 -13.30
CA GLU A 10 41.19 3.19 -12.03
C GLU A 10 40.43 2.71 -10.78
N SER A 11 39.09 2.63 -10.83
CA SER A 11 38.27 2.08 -9.74
C SER A 11 38.19 0.55 -9.72
N GLY A 12 38.88 -0.14 -10.63
CA GLY A 12 38.85 -1.60 -10.77
C GLY A 12 37.59 -2.12 -11.49
N LYS A 13 36.70 -1.24 -11.99
CA LYS A 13 35.53 -1.65 -12.76
C LYS A 13 35.94 -2.21 -14.12
N LEU A 14 35.43 -3.41 -14.45
CA LEU A 14 35.63 -4.03 -15.75
C LEU A 14 35.08 -3.15 -16.89
N THR A 15 35.92 -2.93 -17.91
CA THR A 15 35.58 -2.15 -19.10
C THR A 15 35.48 -2.99 -20.37
N GLY A 16 36.06 -4.18 -20.39
CA GLY A 16 35.97 -5.10 -21.51
C GLY A 16 36.88 -6.33 -21.38
N PHE A 17 36.69 -7.24 -22.30
CA PHE A 17 37.55 -8.42 -22.46
C PHE A 17 38.27 -8.35 -23.81
N TYR A 18 39.50 -8.84 -23.84
CA TYR A 18 40.36 -8.90 -25.04
C TYR A 18 40.98 -10.28 -25.20
N ASP A 19 41.42 -10.58 -26.40
CA ASP A 19 42.13 -11.81 -26.78
C ASP A 19 43.38 -11.44 -27.58
N SER A 20 44.52 -12.05 -27.28
CA SER A 20 45.77 -11.70 -27.95
C SER A 20 45.80 -11.96 -29.46
N VAL A 21 44.88 -12.76 -29.97
CA VAL A 21 44.79 -13.12 -31.40
C VAL A 21 43.68 -12.37 -32.10
N ASP A 22 42.44 -12.48 -31.57
CA ASP A 22 41.27 -12.00 -32.27
C ASP A 22 40.91 -10.53 -31.96
N SER A 23 41.27 -10.04 -30.76
CA SER A 23 41.01 -8.66 -30.31
C SER A 23 42.08 -8.20 -29.33
N PRO A 24 43.27 -7.81 -29.80
CA PRO A 24 44.39 -7.42 -28.93
C PRO A 24 44.02 -6.21 -28.04
N VAL A 25 44.64 -6.17 -26.83
CA VAL A 25 44.46 -5.05 -25.89
C VAL A 25 44.96 -3.76 -26.56
N PRO A 26 44.13 -2.71 -26.69
CA PRO A 26 44.58 -1.44 -27.28
C PRO A 26 45.66 -0.77 -26.46
N SER A 27 46.52 0.04 -27.11
CA SER A 27 47.54 0.84 -26.43
C SER A 27 46.87 1.80 -25.43
N GLY A 28 47.39 1.88 -24.21
CA GLY A 28 46.90 2.73 -23.13
C GLY A 28 45.75 2.13 -22.31
N VAL A 29 45.26 0.94 -22.65
CA VAL A 29 44.26 0.22 -21.85
C VAL A 29 44.91 -0.61 -20.77
N THR A 30 44.54 -0.38 -19.52
CA THR A 30 45.00 -1.20 -18.39
C THR A 30 44.23 -2.52 -18.37
N ALA A 31 44.94 -3.63 -18.42
CA ALA A 31 44.35 -4.97 -18.42
C ALA A 31 45.20 -6.00 -17.68
N ILE A 32 44.55 -7.01 -17.12
CA ILE A 32 45.20 -8.18 -16.52
C ILE A 32 45.04 -9.41 -17.39
N LYS A 33 45.99 -10.34 -17.34
CA LYS A 33 45.84 -11.67 -17.92
C LYS A 33 44.89 -12.50 -17.08
N ILE A 34 43.99 -13.21 -17.76
CA ILE A 34 43.04 -14.11 -17.13
C ILE A 34 43.03 -15.47 -17.86
N THR A 35 42.56 -16.50 -17.21
CA THR A 35 42.37 -17.82 -17.83
C THR A 35 41.10 -17.85 -18.64
N GLU A 36 40.99 -18.82 -19.56
CA GLU A 36 39.75 -19.08 -20.31
C GLU A 36 38.59 -19.36 -19.35
N ALA A 37 38.81 -20.15 -18.30
CA ALA A 37 37.82 -20.47 -17.29
C ALA A 37 37.31 -19.19 -16.53
N GLN A 38 38.25 -18.29 -16.19
CA GLN A 38 37.89 -17.00 -15.58
C GLN A 38 37.09 -16.11 -16.53
N TRP A 39 37.44 -16.09 -17.81
CA TRP A 39 36.72 -15.34 -18.83
C TRP A 39 35.27 -15.86 -18.96
N GLN A 40 35.11 -17.17 -19.11
CA GLN A 40 33.77 -17.81 -19.21
C GLN A 40 32.93 -17.56 -17.94
N ALA A 41 33.55 -17.72 -16.77
CA ALA A 41 32.87 -17.46 -15.49
C ALA A 41 32.47 -15.99 -15.34
N ALA A 42 33.29 -15.05 -15.80
CA ALA A 42 32.98 -13.64 -15.79
C ALA A 42 31.83 -13.26 -16.74
N LEU A 43 31.77 -13.87 -17.93
CA LEU A 43 30.66 -13.68 -18.87
C LEU A 43 29.35 -14.29 -18.37
N ALA A 44 29.43 -15.37 -17.63
CA ALA A 44 28.27 -16.05 -17.05
C ALA A 44 27.79 -15.39 -15.73
N SER A 45 28.57 -14.49 -15.13
CA SER A 45 28.21 -13.86 -13.85
C SER A 45 27.05 -12.90 -14.00
N PRO A 46 25.97 -13.07 -13.23
CA PRO A 46 24.89 -12.09 -13.16
C PRO A 46 25.26 -10.83 -12.35
N TYR A 47 26.44 -10.83 -11.71
CA TYR A 47 26.90 -9.74 -10.87
C TYR A 47 28.08 -8.99 -11.52
N PRO A 48 28.26 -7.70 -11.22
CA PRO A 48 29.34 -6.92 -11.77
C PRO A 48 30.72 -7.50 -11.38
N VAL A 49 31.51 -7.88 -12.37
CA VAL A 49 32.91 -8.37 -12.22
C VAL A 49 33.83 -7.18 -12.08
N SER A 50 34.86 -7.29 -11.25
CA SER A 50 35.84 -6.24 -11.02
C SER A 50 37.28 -6.79 -10.96
N VAL A 51 38.27 -5.89 -11.01
CA VAL A 51 39.69 -6.20 -10.75
C VAL A 51 40.08 -5.53 -9.45
N VAL A 52 40.51 -6.32 -8.47
CA VAL A 52 40.95 -5.83 -7.16
C VAL A 52 42.36 -6.33 -6.91
N ASN A 53 43.28 -5.42 -6.62
CA ASN A 53 44.72 -5.73 -6.40
C ASN A 53 45.34 -6.58 -7.52
N GLY A 54 44.96 -6.30 -8.79
CA GLY A 54 45.50 -7.02 -9.95
C GLY A 54 44.92 -8.42 -10.18
N ALA A 55 43.87 -8.80 -9.47
CA ALA A 55 43.16 -10.08 -9.65
C ALA A 55 41.72 -9.87 -10.09
N LEU A 56 41.23 -10.73 -11.01
CA LEU A 56 39.80 -10.74 -11.40
C LEU A 56 38.96 -11.30 -10.25
N VAL A 57 38.00 -10.52 -9.80
CA VAL A 57 37.05 -10.89 -8.77
C VAL A 57 35.67 -11.11 -9.43
N ILE A 58 35.22 -12.34 -9.43
CA ILE A 58 33.90 -12.74 -9.93
C ILE A 58 32.99 -13.01 -8.71
N PRO A 59 32.06 -12.13 -8.42
CA PRO A 59 31.17 -12.33 -7.26
C PRO A 59 30.34 -13.58 -7.41
N THR A 60 30.19 -14.35 -6.33
CA THR A 60 29.30 -15.52 -6.25
C THR A 60 27.90 -15.16 -5.77
N GLY A 61 27.66 -13.90 -5.46
CA GLY A 61 26.41 -13.38 -4.96
C GLY A 61 26.31 -11.85 -5.10
N PRO A 62 25.20 -11.24 -4.71
CA PRO A 62 25.04 -9.80 -4.74
C PRO A 62 25.99 -9.13 -3.74
N THR A 63 26.39 -7.91 -4.03
CA THR A 63 27.03 -7.05 -3.02
C THR A 63 26.01 -6.71 -1.92
N LEU A 64 26.51 -6.31 -0.75
CA LEU A 64 25.64 -5.86 0.34
C LEU A 64 24.68 -4.76 -0.11
N ALA A 65 25.14 -3.75 -0.83
CA ALA A 65 24.30 -2.65 -1.34
C ALA A 65 23.23 -3.13 -2.33
N GLN A 66 23.55 -4.12 -3.18
CA GLN A 66 22.54 -4.71 -4.09
C GLN A 66 21.50 -5.50 -3.32
N ALA A 67 21.90 -6.27 -2.30
CA ALA A 67 20.99 -7.00 -1.43
C ALA A 67 20.07 -6.04 -0.65
N GLN A 68 20.63 -4.97 -0.07
CA GLN A 68 19.86 -3.93 0.63
C GLN A 68 18.82 -3.27 -0.28
N SER A 69 19.21 -2.89 -1.51
CA SER A 69 18.29 -2.29 -2.49
C SER A 69 17.17 -3.25 -2.89
N ALA A 70 17.51 -4.51 -3.17
CA ALA A 70 16.51 -5.53 -3.53
C ALA A 70 15.55 -5.80 -2.38
N GLN A 71 16.04 -5.90 -1.14
CA GLN A 71 15.21 -6.17 0.03
C GLN A 71 14.31 -4.97 0.37
N THR A 72 14.83 -3.74 0.26
CA THR A 72 14.03 -2.51 0.40
C THR A 72 12.87 -2.49 -0.60
N PHE A 73 13.11 -2.91 -1.85
CA PHE A 73 12.03 -3.06 -2.84
C PHE A 73 11.00 -4.10 -2.41
N LEU A 74 11.43 -5.26 -1.90
CA LEU A 74 10.52 -6.33 -1.47
C LEU A 74 9.66 -5.94 -0.27
N VAL A 75 10.24 -5.30 0.76
CA VAL A 75 9.47 -4.84 1.92
C VAL A 75 8.52 -3.70 1.54
N THR A 76 8.89 -2.82 0.61
CA THR A 76 8.00 -1.78 0.08
C THR A 76 6.83 -2.39 -0.69
N LYS A 77 7.09 -3.42 -1.50
CA LYS A 77 6.02 -4.17 -2.18
C LYS A 77 5.08 -4.86 -1.20
N GLY A 78 5.62 -5.44 -0.13
CA GLY A 78 4.83 -6.03 0.97
C GLY A 78 3.95 -4.99 1.66
N TYR A 79 4.50 -3.81 1.97
CA TYR A 79 3.75 -2.68 2.51
C TYR A 79 2.57 -2.28 1.61
N ASN A 80 2.82 -2.08 0.32
CA ASN A 80 1.76 -1.70 -0.62
C ASN A 80 0.65 -2.75 -0.64
N ALA A 81 0.99 -4.03 -0.69
CA ALA A 81 0.01 -5.11 -0.66
C ALA A 81 -0.78 -5.17 0.67
N ALA A 82 -0.12 -4.88 1.80
CA ALA A 82 -0.79 -4.85 3.11
C ALA A 82 -1.71 -3.64 3.28
N THR A 83 -1.42 -2.52 2.61
CA THR A 83 -2.22 -1.27 2.70
C THR A 83 -3.29 -1.14 1.62
N ASP A 84 -3.31 -2.01 0.63
CA ASP A 84 -4.37 -2.09 -0.38
C ASP A 84 -5.73 -2.47 0.23
N TYR A 85 -5.72 -3.19 1.34
CA TYR A 85 -6.94 -3.61 2.05
C TYR A 85 -6.79 -3.34 3.55
N VAL A 86 -7.65 -2.47 4.07
CA VAL A 86 -7.57 -2.00 5.45
C VAL A 86 -8.58 -2.75 6.31
N PRO A 87 -8.15 -3.45 7.37
CA PRO A 87 -9.05 -4.12 8.28
C PRO A 87 -9.78 -3.11 9.17
N VAL A 88 -11.12 -3.15 9.16
CA VAL A 88 -11.97 -2.36 10.04
C VAL A 88 -13.01 -3.25 10.72
N THR A 89 -13.28 -3.05 11.99
CA THR A 89 -14.27 -3.84 12.74
C THR A 89 -15.49 -2.99 13.05
N ILE A 90 -16.65 -3.42 12.54
CA ILE A 90 -17.92 -2.76 12.74
C ILE A 90 -18.90 -3.79 13.33
N ASN A 91 -19.48 -3.48 14.49
CA ASN A 91 -20.42 -4.37 15.19
C ASN A 91 -19.87 -5.80 15.39
N GLY A 92 -18.56 -5.92 15.70
CA GLY A 92 -17.91 -7.21 15.93
C GLY A 92 -17.52 -7.98 14.66
N THR A 93 -17.84 -7.46 13.47
CA THR A 93 -17.43 -8.06 12.18
C THR A 93 -16.27 -7.28 11.59
N THR A 94 -15.18 -7.98 11.23
CA THR A 94 -14.03 -7.36 10.55
C THR A 94 -14.21 -7.44 9.05
N TYR A 95 -14.09 -6.29 8.39
CA TYR A 95 -14.15 -6.10 6.95
C TYR A 95 -12.77 -5.69 6.42
N GLN A 96 -12.40 -6.18 5.24
CA GLN A 96 -11.22 -5.71 4.50
C GLN A 96 -11.69 -4.63 3.52
N VAL A 97 -11.59 -3.37 3.92
CA VAL A 97 -12.00 -2.22 3.09
C VAL A 97 -10.99 -2.02 1.97
N ASP A 98 -11.50 -1.91 0.74
CA ASP A 98 -10.68 -1.65 -0.45
C ASP A 98 -10.09 -0.23 -0.39
N ASN A 99 -8.79 -0.15 -0.17
CA ASN A 99 -8.00 1.09 -0.12
C ASN A 99 -7.01 1.20 -1.27
N THR A 100 -7.18 0.40 -2.33
CA THR A 100 -6.37 0.52 -3.55
C THR A 100 -6.43 1.94 -4.10
N ALA A 101 -5.42 2.34 -4.87
CA ALA A 101 -5.31 3.71 -5.42
C ALA A 101 -6.60 4.18 -6.11
N GLY A 102 -7.35 3.26 -6.77
CA GLY A 102 -8.63 3.57 -7.39
C GLY A 102 -9.78 3.84 -6.43
N LYS A 103 -9.64 3.53 -5.13
CA LYS A 103 -10.68 3.70 -4.10
C LYS A 103 -10.36 4.75 -3.06
N GLN A 104 -9.12 5.16 -2.90
CA GLN A 104 -8.70 6.13 -1.87
C GLN A 104 -9.49 7.45 -1.93
N SER A 105 -9.64 8.03 -3.13
CA SER A 105 -10.43 9.27 -3.30
C SER A 105 -11.90 9.07 -2.94
N LEU A 106 -12.48 7.91 -3.27
CA LEU A 106 -13.85 7.56 -2.91
C LEU A 106 -13.99 7.43 -1.39
N ASN A 107 -13.08 6.72 -0.72
CA ASN A 107 -13.08 6.56 0.72
C ASN A 107 -12.99 7.91 1.45
N LEU A 108 -12.09 8.80 1.00
CA LEU A 108 -11.99 10.15 1.54
C LEU A 108 -13.29 10.94 1.35
N SER A 109 -13.91 10.88 0.17
CA SER A 109 -15.19 11.52 -0.12
C SER A 109 -16.32 10.99 0.78
N LEU A 110 -16.35 9.68 1.05
CA LEU A 110 -17.31 9.06 1.97
C LEU A 110 -17.16 9.61 3.39
N VAL A 111 -15.92 9.77 3.88
CA VAL A 111 -15.64 10.30 5.22
C VAL A 111 -16.05 11.77 5.34
N ILE A 112 -15.68 12.61 4.36
CA ILE A 112 -16.07 14.02 4.33
C ILE A 112 -17.60 14.15 4.35
N THR A 113 -18.29 13.35 3.53
CA THR A 113 -19.74 13.33 3.44
C THR A 113 -20.37 12.84 4.75
N ALA A 114 -19.82 11.78 5.36
CA ALA A 114 -20.29 11.27 6.65
C ALA A 114 -20.17 12.32 7.76
N ASN A 115 -19.03 13.02 7.82
CA ASN A 115 -18.83 14.08 8.80
C ASN A 115 -19.85 15.23 8.65
N ALA A 116 -20.15 15.63 7.41
CA ALA A 116 -21.19 16.62 7.15
C ALA A 116 -22.59 16.12 7.58
N MET A 117 -22.90 14.85 7.30
CA MET A 117 -24.19 14.24 7.69
C MET A 117 -24.34 14.10 9.20
N MET A 118 -23.27 13.90 9.94
CA MET A 118 -23.31 13.87 11.41
C MET A 118 -23.70 15.21 12.05
N GLN A 119 -23.70 16.29 11.28
CA GLN A 119 -24.20 17.60 11.67
C GLN A 119 -25.71 17.78 11.39
N ALA A 120 -26.41 16.71 11.00
CA ALA A 120 -27.85 16.76 10.75
C ALA A 120 -28.59 17.29 11.98
N PRO A 121 -29.61 18.17 11.80
CA PRO A 121 -30.38 18.69 12.90
C PRO A 121 -31.11 17.57 13.64
N ALA A 122 -31.37 17.78 14.91
CA ALA A 122 -32.23 16.86 15.67
C ALA A 122 -33.62 16.80 15.01
N TRP A 123 -34.24 15.62 15.03
CA TRP A 123 -35.61 15.45 14.59
C TRP A 123 -36.53 16.39 15.40
N ALA A 124 -37.51 16.96 14.73
CA ALA A 124 -38.50 17.86 15.36
C ALA A 124 -39.89 17.35 15.12
N ALA A 125 -40.76 17.42 16.16
CA ALA A 125 -42.13 17.02 16.09
C ALA A 125 -42.99 17.93 15.20
N SER A 126 -43.99 17.37 14.53
CA SER A 126 -44.99 18.11 13.73
C SER A 126 -44.36 19.04 12.68
N THR A 127 -43.20 18.69 12.15
CA THR A 127 -42.39 19.47 11.21
C THR A 127 -42.49 18.88 9.81
N GLU A 128 -42.61 19.73 8.79
CA GLU A 128 -42.59 19.30 7.39
C GLU A 128 -41.13 18.98 6.98
N TYR A 129 -40.96 17.81 6.39
CA TYR A 129 -39.68 17.36 5.84
C TYR A 129 -39.81 17.05 4.35
N THR A 130 -38.86 17.51 3.57
CA THR A 130 -38.78 17.19 2.14
C THR A 130 -38.04 15.87 1.93
N ALA A 131 -38.34 15.19 0.85
CA ALA A 131 -37.59 13.99 0.45
C ALA A 131 -36.10 14.31 0.30
N GLY A 132 -35.23 13.46 0.85
CA GLY A 132 -33.79 13.65 0.89
C GLY A 132 -33.27 14.52 2.06
N ALA A 133 -34.14 15.11 2.89
CA ALA A 133 -33.72 15.78 4.12
C ALA A 133 -33.12 14.79 5.13
N TYR A 134 -32.22 15.31 6.00
CA TYR A 134 -31.60 14.51 7.06
C TYR A 134 -32.03 15.02 8.43
N CYS A 135 -32.16 14.11 9.38
CA CYS A 135 -32.30 14.43 10.79
C CYS A 135 -31.59 13.40 11.66
N SER A 136 -31.38 13.70 12.93
CA SER A 136 -30.85 12.75 13.91
C SER A 136 -31.90 12.39 14.96
N VAL A 137 -32.00 11.10 15.26
CA VAL A 137 -32.86 10.54 16.33
C VAL A 137 -31.95 9.67 17.21
N GLY A 138 -31.75 10.06 18.47
CA GLY A 138 -30.90 9.32 19.40
C GLY A 138 -29.47 9.09 18.89
N GLY A 139 -28.93 10.03 18.11
CA GLY A 139 -27.60 9.92 17.50
C GLY A 139 -27.55 9.12 16.20
N VAL A 140 -28.66 8.50 15.77
CA VAL A 140 -28.78 7.81 14.48
C VAL A 140 -29.18 8.82 13.41
N ILE A 141 -28.48 8.84 12.29
CA ILE A 141 -28.81 9.72 11.16
C ILE A 141 -29.81 9.02 10.24
N LEU A 142 -30.94 9.67 10.05
CA LEU A 142 -32.02 9.24 9.19
C LEU A 142 -32.09 10.14 7.96
N PHE A 143 -32.56 9.56 6.87
CA PHE A 143 -32.87 10.32 5.65
C PHE A 143 -34.33 10.18 5.34
N CYS A 144 -35.01 11.28 4.96
CA CYS A 144 -36.41 11.32 4.60
C CYS A 144 -36.60 10.66 3.22
N SER A 145 -37.13 9.46 3.18
CA SER A 145 -37.39 8.70 1.95
C SER A 145 -38.71 9.06 1.29
N ALA A 146 -39.69 9.55 2.09
CA ALA A 146 -40.92 10.14 1.58
C ALA A 146 -41.23 11.43 2.34
N GLU A 147 -41.46 12.50 1.60
CA GLU A 147 -41.80 13.81 2.16
C GLU A 147 -43.13 13.77 2.96
N GLY A 148 -43.20 14.63 3.95
CA GLY A 148 -44.39 14.74 4.77
C GLY A 148 -44.11 15.38 6.12
N LYS A 149 -45.17 15.42 6.94
CA LYS A 149 -45.11 15.96 8.29
C LYS A 149 -44.80 14.88 9.29
N SER A 150 -43.78 15.11 10.12
CA SER A 150 -43.39 14.20 11.20
C SER A 150 -44.51 14.08 12.26
N GLY A 151 -44.50 12.98 12.98
CA GLY A 151 -45.38 12.73 14.10
C GLY A 151 -45.16 13.67 15.29
N THR A 152 -45.83 13.39 16.41
CA THR A 152 -45.69 14.14 17.67
C THR A 152 -44.57 13.57 18.57
N SER A 153 -44.07 12.36 18.27
CA SER A 153 -42.98 11.68 18.98
C SER A 153 -41.98 11.16 17.99
N ALA A 154 -40.71 11.19 18.36
CA ALA A 154 -39.64 10.73 17.49
C ALA A 154 -39.81 9.24 17.10
N PRO A 155 -39.61 8.89 15.82
CA PRO A 155 -39.73 7.51 15.39
C PRO A 155 -38.62 6.65 16.01
N THR A 156 -38.89 5.36 16.16
CA THR A 156 -37.79 4.40 16.44
C THR A 156 -36.95 4.25 15.16
N PRO A 157 -35.65 4.53 15.21
CA PRO A 157 -34.81 4.39 14.03
C PRO A 157 -34.85 2.98 13.44
N PRO A 158 -34.89 2.84 12.09
CA PRO A 158 -34.78 1.53 11.45
C PRO A 158 -33.44 0.87 11.80
N THR A 159 -33.44 -0.45 11.90
CA THR A 159 -32.22 -1.24 12.17
C THR A 159 -31.60 -1.80 10.90
N ALA A 160 -32.31 -1.75 9.76
CA ALA A 160 -31.84 -2.25 8.47
C ALA A 160 -31.93 -1.16 7.40
N PHE A 161 -30.95 -1.16 6.50
CA PHE A 161 -30.94 -0.28 5.33
C PHE A 161 -32.07 -0.63 4.36
N GLY A 162 -32.68 0.39 3.74
CA GLY A 162 -33.76 0.22 2.78
C GLY A 162 -35.10 -0.21 3.40
N THR A 163 -35.24 -0.12 4.71
CA THR A 163 -36.50 -0.42 5.42
C THR A 163 -37.03 0.89 5.99
N PRO A 164 -38.03 1.52 5.37
CA PRO A 164 -38.56 2.77 5.87
C PRO A 164 -39.43 2.58 7.13
N VAL A 165 -39.42 3.59 8.00
CA VAL A 165 -40.32 3.72 9.15
C VAL A 165 -41.19 4.94 8.95
N THR A 166 -42.49 4.77 9.09
CA THR A 166 -43.48 5.87 8.99
C THR A 166 -43.50 6.71 10.26
N ASP A 167 -43.55 8.02 10.11
CA ASP A 167 -43.57 9.00 11.16
C ASP A 167 -44.51 10.16 10.77
N GLY A 168 -45.73 10.11 11.23
CA GLY A 168 -46.81 10.98 10.72
C GLY A 168 -47.12 10.65 9.26
N THR A 169 -46.90 11.61 8.35
CA THR A 169 -46.99 11.40 6.89
C THR A 169 -45.64 11.28 6.22
N ALA A 170 -44.51 11.53 6.94
CA ALA A 170 -43.16 11.33 6.45
C ALA A 170 -42.74 9.87 6.61
N ALA A 171 -41.71 9.46 5.84
CA ALA A 171 -41.03 8.18 6.03
C ALA A 171 -39.53 8.36 6.11
N TRP A 172 -38.89 7.59 6.98
CA TRP A 172 -37.48 7.67 7.31
C TRP A 172 -36.77 6.35 7.07
N GLU A 173 -35.60 6.42 6.48
CA GLU A 173 -34.73 5.28 6.33
C GLU A 173 -33.40 5.52 7.05
N LEU A 174 -32.74 4.42 7.45
CA LEU A 174 -31.40 4.48 7.97
C LEU A 174 -30.45 4.96 6.86
N LEU A 175 -29.74 6.05 7.11
CA LEU A 175 -28.76 6.56 6.16
C LEU A 175 -27.57 5.61 6.10
N GLY A 176 -27.29 5.08 4.91
CA GLY A 176 -26.16 4.22 4.63
C GLY A 176 -25.37 4.63 3.40
N ARG A 177 -24.08 4.40 3.44
CA ARG A 177 -23.19 4.58 2.30
C ARG A 177 -22.50 3.27 1.95
N LYS A 178 -22.35 3.02 0.67
CA LYS A 178 -21.73 1.82 0.13
C LYS A 178 -20.22 1.91 0.26
N VAL A 179 -19.62 0.96 0.97
CA VAL A 179 -18.18 0.80 1.15
C VAL A 179 -17.74 -0.45 0.42
N TYR A 180 -16.76 -0.34 -0.44
CA TYR A 180 -16.22 -1.47 -1.19
C TYR A 180 -15.22 -2.25 -0.36
N LEU A 181 -15.25 -3.57 -0.53
CA LEU A 181 -14.41 -4.52 0.19
C LEU A 181 -13.49 -5.26 -0.79
N GLN A 182 -12.51 -5.95 -0.24
CA GLN A 182 -11.68 -6.89 -0.98
C GLN A 182 -12.54 -7.86 -1.79
N GLY A 183 -12.14 -8.13 -3.04
CA GLY A 183 -12.89 -9.02 -3.94
C GLY A 183 -14.11 -8.39 -4.62
N GLY A 184 -14.29 -7.05 -4.51
CA GLY A 184 -15.33 -6.31 -5.22
C GLY A 184 -16.72 -6.37 -4.59
N SER A 185 -16.87 -7.03 -3.44
CA SER A 185 -18.08 -6.98 -2.63
C SER A 185 -18.25 -5.60 -1.97
N PHE A 186 -19.33 -5.38 -1.27
CA PHE A 186 -19.56 -4.13 -0.54
C PHE A 186 -20.42 -4.36 0.70
N VAL A 187 -20.36 -3.38 1.61
CA VAL A 187 -21.23 -3.27 2.78
C VAL A 187 -21.80 -1.86 2.86
N TYR A 188 -22.98 -1.71 3.42
CA TYR A 188 -23.50 -0.39 3.79
C TYR A 188 -23.04 -0.05 5.21
N MET A 189 -22.57 1.18 5.39
CA MET A 189 -22.18 1.72 6.69
C MET A 189 -22.92 3.03 6.97
N THR A 190 -23.37 3.23 8.19
CA THR A 190 -23.89 4.52 8.65
C THR A 190 -22.79 5.57 8.72
N PRO A 191 -23.10 6.88 8.78
CA PRO A 191 -22.10 7.92 8.98
C PRO A 191 -21.19 7.67 10.18
N GLN A 192 -21.75 7.22 11.31
CA GLN A 192 -20.99 6.87 12.52
C GLN A 192 -20.02 5.71 12.29
N GLN A 193 -20.49 4.66 11.62
CA GLN A 193 -19.67 3.49 11.27
C GLN A 193 -18.53 3.87 10.28
N LEU A 194 -18.81 4.76 9.33
CA LEU A 194 -17.80 5.29 8.40
C LEU A 194 -16.71 6.06 9.14
N MET A 195 -17.08 6.92 10.10
CA MET A 195 -16.09 7.64 10.91
C MET A 195 -15.25 6.69 11.77
N SER A 196 -15.88 5.68 12.38
CA SER A 196 -15.16 4.64 13.14
C SER A 196 -14.23 3.81 12.25
N ALA A 197 -14.69 3.42 11.07
CA ALA A 197 -13.87 2.69 10.09
C ALA A 197 -12.67 3.51 9.63
N PHE A 198 -12.87 4.81 9.39
CA PHE A 198 -11.80 5.73 9.02
C PHE A 198 -10.73 5.83 10.10
N GLN A 199 -11.14 6.04 11.36
CA GLN A 199 -10.20 6.13 12.50
C GLN A 199 -9.38 4.84 12.64
N GLN A 200 -10.01 3.67 12.51
CA GLN A 200 -9.32 2.38 12.53
C GLN A 200 -8.34 2.25 11.36
N GLY A 201 -8.75 2.68 10.18
CA GLY A 201 -7.93 2.70 8.97
C GLY A 201 -6.68 3.57 9.12
N GLU A 202 -6.83 4.78 9.64
CA GLU A 202 -5.72 5.70 9.91
C GLU A 202 -4.70 5.08 10.89
N ILE A 203 -5.18 4.49 11.98
CA ILE A 203 -4.31 3.80 12.95
C ILE A 203 -3.53 2.67 12.27
N TYR A 204 -4.23 1.83 11.50
CA TYR A 204 -3.61 0.72 10.78
C TYR A 204 -2.55 1.20 9.78
N LEU A 205 -2.87 2.20 8.96
CA LEU A 205 -1.95 2.73 7.96
C LEU A 205 -0.71 3.35 8.59
N HIS A 206 -0.84 4.07 9.73
CA HIS A 206 0.30 4.57 10.48
C HIS A 206 1.19 3.44 10.99
N GLN A 207 0.61 2.40 11.59
CA GLN A 207 1.37 1.23 12.07
C GLN A 207 2.13 0.53 10.94
N MET A 208 1.52 0.39 9.76
CA MET A 208 2.18 -0.19 8.58
C MET A 208 3.30 0.70 8.07
N SER A 209 3.11 2.02 8.07
CA SER A 209 4.14 3.00 7.70
C SER A 209 5.34 2.94 8.66
N ASP A 210 5.10 2.94 9.96
CA ASP A 210 6.15 2.85 10.98
C ASP A 210 6.94 1.54 10.85
N LYS A 211 6.24 0.43 10.61
CA LYS A 211 6.88 -0.88 10.34
C LYS A 211 7.78 -0.82 9.10
N LEU A 212 7.31 -0.19 8.01
CA LEU A 212 8.12 -0.05 6.79
C LEU A 212 9.40 0.76 7.04
N GLU A 213 9.29 1.90 7.74
CA GLU A 213 10.46 2.75 8.02
C GLU A 213 11.46 2.05 8.95
N LEU A 214 10.98 1.29 9.94
CA LEU A 214 11.82 0.46 10.80
C LEU A 214 12.57 -0.59 9.98
N LEU A 215 11.88 -1.36 9.12
CA LEU A 215 12.49 -2.37 8.27
C LEU A 215 13.53 -1.78 7.31
N LYS A 216 13.27 -0.60 6.72
CA LYS A 216 14.25 0.09 5.88
C LYS A 216 15.51 0.49 6.67
N ALA A 217 15.32 0.98 7.90
CA ALA A 217 16.45 1.32 8.76
C ALA A 217 17.29 0.08 9.12
N GLU A 218 16.65 -1.04 9.48
CA GLU A 218 17.30 -2.31 9.78
C GLU A 218 18.05 -2.87 8.56
N ILE A 219 17.43 -2.87 7.37
CA ILE A 219 18.08 -3.27 6.10
C ILE A 219 19.33 -2.43 5.84
N ASN A 220 19.26 -1.12 6.05
CA ASN A 220 20.40 -0.22 5.83
C ASN A 220 21.51 -0.40 6.87
N ALA A 221 21.17 -0.80 8.11
CA ALA A 221 22.11 -1.06 9.18
C ALA A 221 22.76 -2.45 9.10
N ALA A 222 22.15 -3.39 8.36
CA ALA A 222 22.65 -4.74 8.20
C ALA A 222 24.06 -4.76 7.58
N THR A 223 24.92 -5.63 8.08
CA THR A 223 26.34 -5.72 7.69
C THR A 223 26.66 -6.89 6.77
N THR A 224 25.71 -7.80 6.60
CA THR A 224 25.87 -8.98 5.74
C THR A 224 24.67 -9.20 4.82
N VAL A 225 24.89 -9.80 3.66
CA VAL A 225 23.85 -10.17 2.70
C VAL A 225 22.83 -11.13 3.33
N THR A 226 23.30 -12.09 4.13
CA THR A 226 22.43 -13.07 4.81
C THR A 226 21.48 -12.38 5.78
N GLU A 227 21.97 -11.44 6.58
CA GLU A 227 21.15 -10.66 7.50
C GLU A 227 20.08 -9.85 6.74
N VAL A 228 20.45 -9.15 5.66
CA VAL A 228 19.53 -8.39 4.81
C VAL A 228 18.36 -9.25 4.31
N GLN A 229 18.63 -10.49 3.93
CA GLN A 229 17.63 -11.42 3.38
C GLN A 229 16.62 -11.94 4.40
N THR A 230 16.83 -11.71 5.70
CA THR A 230 15.89 -12.13 6.75
C THR A 230 14.72 -11.18 6.95
N PHE A 231 14.84 -9.92 6.52
CA PHE A 231 13.79 -8.92 6.71
C PHE A 231 12.60 -9.16 5.79
N THR A 232 11.40 -9.19 6.35
CA THR A 232 10.14 -9.36 5.60
C THR A 232 9.09 -8.40 6.13
N PHE A 233 8.25 -7.89 5.22
CA PHE A 233 7.13 -7.03 5.60
C PHE A 233 5.94 -7.84 6.13
#